data_de2c30cab9c95dd947313fba699f7e26
#
_entry.id   de2c30cab9c95dd947313fba699f7e26
#
_cell.length_a   1.000
_cell.length_b   1.000
_cell.length_c   1.000
_cell.angle_alpha   90.00
_cell.angle_beta   90.00
_cell.angle_gamma   90.00
#
_symmetry.space_group_name_H-M   'P 1'
#
loop_
_entity.id
_entity.type
_entity.pdbx_description
1 polymer ?
#
loop_
_entity_poly.entity_id
_entity_poly.type
_entity_poly.pdbx_seq_one_letter_code
_entity_poly.pdbx_strand_id
1 'polypeptide(L)'
;MGSYKTSAAINYINQHPDHHYLYVSPLLSECSRIQEDCPSLDFKQPDDTGAIQSKSGDLLRLLREGFNVAISHELFKLLREDAMDYIRDYCLILDEELSTIEPHKVTLNDLEIMQEQELLQIDPDTKQLIWLNDSYKGDYKRHMEAVKRQDLFELAQNQVFWMFDAEVFKAFGRVFILTYLSDGCVLTSYLNINHIKYGYYHVEQTDTGHQFKEGFRPTTSEQKQRIKSLLNIYEGPLNTNYLTKKELNSTAKADSALSKSWFDSKKSKIAKKSIEQLKNNAVNYISHIRGAYKNECLWSTFKQYANKFDCPRLKYRCAKRDSRKGNGCLGCQSRDSCRVNFLACNCRATNKFKDKTVLIYLLNIYPSPVISDYLAAKGYPLDADTYALAQLLQWIWRSAIREDKPVYLYLPSSRLR
;
A
#
# COMPACT_ATOMS: atom_id res chain seq x y z
N MET A 1 -0.79 -14.98 -4.80
CA MET A 1 -1.09 -13.82 -5.64
C MET A 1 -1.51 -14.32 -7.02
N GLY A 2 -2.23 -13.52 -7.84
CA GLY A 2 -2.85 -14.03 -9.07
C GLY A 2 -3.99 -15.04 -8.80
N SER A 3 -4.60 -14.98 -7.61
CA SER A 3 -5.61 -15.93 -7.16
C SER A 3 -7.04 -15.52 -7.54
N TYR A 4 -7.19 -14.63 -8.51
CA TYR A 4 -8.50 -14.22 -9.06
C TYR A 4 -9.53 -13.74 -8.02
N LYS A 5 -9.07 -13.15 -6.89
CA LYS A 5 -9.97 -12.69 -5.81
C LYS A 5 -11.00 -11.67 -6.27
N THR A 6 -10.58 -10.66 -7.04
CA THR A 6 -11.49 -9.67 -7.61
C THR A 6 -12.47 -10.31 -8.60
N SER A 7 -12.03 -11.30 -9.39
CA SER A 7 -12.94 -12.05 -10.28
C SER A 7 -13.96 -12.89 -9.50
N ALA A 8 -13.54 -13.49 -8.38
CA ALA A 8 -14.46 -14.20 -7.50
C ALA A 8 -15.46 -13.24 -6.82
N ALA A 9 -15.03 -12.04 -6.45
CA ALA A 9 -15.92 -11.01 -5.93
C ALA A 9 -16.95 -10.55 -6.97
N ILE A 10 -16.53 -10.30 -8.21
CA ILE A 10 -17.43 -9.96 -9.32
C ILE A 10 -18.46 -11.09 -9.55
N ASN A 11 -17.99 -12.34 -9.57
CA ASN A 11 -18.88 -13.48 -9.72
C ASN A 11 -19.88 -13.59 -8.56
N TYR A 12 -19.42 -13.39 -7.31
CA TYR A 12 -20.27 -13.38 -6.14
C TYR A 12 -21.33 -12.28 -6.21
N ILE A 13 -20.96 -11.07 -6.58
CA ILE A 13 -21.87 -9.94 -6.76
C ILE A 13 -22.94 -10.26 -7.78
N ASN A 14 -22.56 -10.77 -8.96
CA ASN A 14 -23.49 -11.11 -10.04
C ASN A 14 -24.43 -12.30 -9.71
N GLN A 15 -23.99 -13.20 -8.81
CA GLN A 15 -24.81 -14.33 -8.37
C GLN A 15 -25.80 -13.96 -7.23
N HIS A 16 -25.62 -12.81 -6.59
CA HIS A 16 -26.46 -12.35 -5.48
C HIS A 16 -27.00 -10.92 -5.73
N PRO A 17 -27.78 -10.71 -6.80
CA PRO A 17 -28.21 -9.38 -7.23
C PRO A 17 -29.18 -8.70 -6.22
N ASP A 18 -29.76 -9.44 -5.29
CA ASP A 18 -30.71 -8.94 -4.28
C ASP A 18 -30.00 -8.29 -3.08
N HIS A 19 -28.67 -8.35 -3.01
CA HIS A 19 -27.90 -7.69 -1.95
C HIS A 19 -27.50 -6.27 -2.36
N HIS A 20 -27.34 -5.39 -1.36
CA HIS A 20 -26.69 -4.10 -1.53
C HIS A 20 -25.19 -4.24 -1.32
N TYR A 21 -24.41 -3.56 -2.14
CA TYR A 21 -22.95 -3.66 -2.11
C TYR A 21 -22.27 -2.31 -1.92
N LEU A 22 -21.26 -2.29 -1.04
CA LEU A 22 -20.24 -1.26 -1.01
C LEU A 22 -18.91 -1.88 -1.45
N TYR A 23 -18.48 -1.58 -2.66
CA TYR A 23 -17.18 -2.02 -3.18
C TYR A 23 -16.11 -0.94 -2.94
N VAL A 24 -15.03 -1.30 -2.30
CA VAL A 24 -13.98 -0.37 -1.86
C VAL A 24 -12.64 -0.83 -2.42
N SER A 25 -11.97 0.04 -3.18
CA SER A 25 -10.68 -0.27 -3.83
C SER A 25 -9.69 0.89 -3.70
N PRO A 26 -8.36 0.62 -3.68
CA PRO A 26 -7.36 1.70 -3.68
C PRO A 26 -7.32 2.51 -4.97
N LEU A 27 -7.93 2.04 -6.06
CA LEU A 27 -7.93 2.71 -7.37
C LEU A 27 -9.33 2.93 -7.91
N LEU A 28 -9.60 4.16 -8.36
CA LEU A 28 -10.87 4.52 -9.01
C LEU A 28 -11.10 3.73 -10.32
N SER A 29 -10.05 3.32 -11.02
CA SER A 29 -10.19 2.45 -12.21
C SER A 29 -10.78 1.08 -11.89
N GLU A 30 -10.55 0.52 -10.71
CA GLU A 30 -11.21 -0.71 -10.26
C GLU A 30 -12.67 -0.46 -9.90
N CYS A 31 -13.00 0.73 -9.37
CA CYS A 31 -14.40 1.12 -9.17
C CYS A 31 -15.18 1.21 -10.49
N SER A 32 -14.56 1.79 -11.53
CA SER A 32 -15.15 1.82 -12.88
C SER A 32 -15.29 0.42 -13.48
N ARG A 33 -14.31 -0.44 -13.26
CA ARG A 33 -14.36 -1.83 -13.69
C ARG A 33 -15.53 -2.61 -13.06
N ILE A 34 -15.81 -2.40 -11.77
CA ILE A 34 -16.98 -3.04 -11.11
C ILE A 34 -18.28 -2.59 -11.75
N GLN A 35 -18.41 -1.33 -12.14
CA GLN A 35 -19.59 -0.84 -12.88
C GLN A 35 -19.75 -1.56 -14.24
N GLU A 36 -18.64 -1.81 -14.94
CA GLU A 36 -18.64 -2.50 -16.23
C GLU A 36 -18.91 -4.02 -16.11
N ASP A 37 -18.29 -4.67 -15.12
CA ASP A 37 -18.34 -6.13 -14.92
C ASP A 37 -19.62 -6.58 -14.17
N CYS A 38 -20.39 -5.65 -13.54
CA CYS A 38 -21.65 -5.90 -12.82
C CYS A 38 -22.78 -4.98 -13.31
N PRO A 39 -23.14 -5.00 -14.61
CA PRO A 39 -24.03 -4.01 -15.22
C PRO A 39 -25.49 -4.05 -14.67
N SER A 40 -25.93 -5.22 -14.21
CA SER A 40 -27.29 -5.37 -13.65
C SER A 40 -27.50 -4.71 -12.28
N LEU A 41 -26.42 -4.32 -11.58
CA LEU A 41 -26.45 -3.79 -10.22
C LEU A 41 -26.31 -2.27 -10.16
N ASP A 42 -26.12 -1.60 -11.28
CA ASP A 42 -26.07 -0.13 -11.40
C ASP A 42 -25.22 0.57 -10.33
N PHE A 43 -23.97 0.12 -10.17
CA PHE A 43 -23.05 0.72 -9.22
C PHE A 43 -22.85 2.21 -9.45
N LYS A 44 -22.98 3.01 -8.42
CA LYS A 44 -22.74 4.48 -8.43
C LYS A 44 -21.35 4.79 -7.86
N GLN A 45 -20.78 5.89 -8.31
CA GLN A 45 -19.62 6.50 -7.67
C GLN A 45 -20.01 7.89 -7.15
N PRO A 46 -19.67 8.23 -5.88
CA PRO A 46 -20.02 9.53 -5.31
C PRO A 46 -19.39 10.69 -6.08
N ASP A 47 -20.17 11.76 -6.24
CA ASP A 47 -19.83 12.96 -7.00
C ASP A 47 -19.83 14.19 -6.07
N ASP A 48 -19.07 15.22 -6.42
CA ASP A 48 -18.99 16.52 -5.74
C ASP A 48 -19.50 17.68 -6.63
N THR A 49 -20.07 17.38 -7.80
CA THR A 49 -20.55 18.37 -8.78
C THR A 49 -22.06 18.69 -8.64
N GLY A 50 -22.80 17.92 -7.85
CA GLY A 50 -24.23 18.06 -7.66
C GLY A 50 -24.63 19.06 -6.57
N ALA A 51 -25.87 18.93 -6.08
CA ALA A 51 -26.40 19.71 -4.95
C ALA A 51 -25.63 19.49 -3.65
N ILE A 52 -25.02 18.31 -3.48
CA ILE A 52 -24.17 17.95 -2.35
C ILE A 52 -22.73 18.18 -2.80
N GLN A 53 -22.14 19.30 -2.37
CA GLN A 53 -20.79 19.73 -2.78
C GLN A 53 -19.64 18.96 -2.07
N SER A 54 -19.87 17.68 -1.72
CA SER A 54 -18.83 16.81 -1.15
C SER A 54 -19.08 15.34 -1.46
N LYS A 55 -18.03 14.62 -1.82
CA LYS A 55 -18.10 13.17 -2.09
C LYS A 55 -18.53 12.36 -0.87
N SER A 56 -18.17 12.77 0.35
CA SER A 56 -18.63 12.10 1.58
C SER A 56 -20.13 12.30 1.82
N GLY A 57 -20.65 13.49 1.58
CA GLY A 57 -22.09 13.75 1.69
C GLY A 57 -22.89 13.00 0.63
N ASP A 58 -22.41 12.95 -0.61
CA ASP A 58 -23.04 12.18 -1.68
C ASP A 58 -22.99 10.66 -1.42
N LEU A 59 -21.89 10.16 -0.85
CA LEU A 59 -21.78 8.77 -0.39
C LEU A 59 -22.90 8.44 0.62
N LEU A 60 -23.07 9.28 1.65
CA LEU A 60 -24.13 9.06 2.65
C LEU A 60 -25.53 9.07 2.03
N ARG A 61 -25.79 9.97 1.06
CA ARG A 61 -27.05 10.00 0.31
C ARG A 61 -27.26 8.70 -0.45
N LEU A 62 -26.27 8.24 -1.21
CA LEU A 62 -26.35 7.00 -2.01
C LEU A 62 -26.60 5.77 -1.12
N LEU A 63 -25.89 5.66 0.02
CA LEU A 63 -26.09 4.57 0.97
C LEU A 63 -27.50 4.59 1.58
N ARG A 64 -27.97 5.77 1.97
CA ARG A 64 -29.35 5.94 2.52
C ARG A 64 -30.43 5.58 1.50
N GLU A 65 -30.19 5.86 0.22
CA GLU A 65 -31.12 5.55 -0.88
C GLU A 65 -31.02 4.08 -1.35
N GLY A 66 -30.10 3.28 -0.77
CA GLY A 66 -29.95 1.85 -1.06
C GLY A 66 -29.25 1.53 -2.39
N PHE A 67 -28.44 2.45 -2.94
CA PHE A 67 -27.68 2.18 -4.15
C PHE A 67 -26.47 1.28 -3.89
N ASN A 68 -26.11 0.46 -4.88
CA ASN A 68 -24.79 -0.17 -4.91
C ASN A 68 -23.73 0.89 -5.18
N VAL A 69 -22.67 0.93 -4.38
CA VAL A 69 -21.68 2.02 -4.44
C VAL A 69 -20.28 1.48 -4.56
N ALA A 70 -19.45 2.10 -5.44
CA ALA A 70 -18.05 1.80 -5.60
C ALA A 70 -17.20 3.03 -5.27
N ILE A 71 -16.28 2.90 -4.28
CA ILE A 71 -15.50 4.02 -3.75
C ILE A 71 -14.03 3.71 -3.54
N SER A 72 -13.24 4.76 -3.33
CA SER A 72 -11.83 4.62 -2.94
C SER A 72 -11.68 4.31 -1.45
N HIS A 73 -10.52 3.71 -1.08
CA HIS A 73 -10.13 3.53 0.32
C HIS A 73 -10.15 4.84 1.12
N GLU A 74 -9.70 5.94 0.51
CA GLU A 74 -9.66 7.25 1.19
C GLU A 74 -11.06 7.79 1.50
N LEU A 75 -12.04 7.54 0.62
CA LEU A 75 -13.42 7.94 0.88
C LEU A 75 -14.07 7.02 1.92
N PHE A 76 -13.77 5.71 1.88
CA PHE A 76 -14.24 4.75 2.88
C PHE A 76 -13.78 5.11 4.31
N LYS A 77 -12.53 5.59 4.46
CA LYS A 77 -12.00 6.05 5.75
C LYS A 77 -12.78 7.22 6.36
N LEU A 78 -13.63 7.89 5.60
CA LEU A 78 -14.46 9.00 6.08
C LEU A 78 -15.83 8.56 6.61
N LEU A 79 -16.20 7.28 6.48
CA LEU A 79 -17.43 6.76 7.07
C LEU A 79 -17.39 6.81 8.60
N ARG A 80 -18.51 7.16 9.21
CA ARG A 80 -18.69 7.35 10.65
C ARG A 80 -20.05 6.80 11.10
N GLU A 81 -20.40 7.08 12.34
CA GLU A 81 -21.68 6.69 12.96
C GLU A 81 -22.90 7.05 12.12
N ASP A 82 -22.86 8.18 11.42
CA ASP A 82 -23.95 8.67 10.57
C ASP A 82 -24.27 7.75 9.38
N ALA A 83 -23.34 6.86 9.01
CA ALA A 83 -23.55 5.86 7.97
C ALA A 83 -24.05 4.50 8.52
N MET A 84 -23.87 4.22 9.81
CA MET A 84 -24.04 2.86 10.36
C MET A 84 -25.43 2.28 10.18
N ASP A 85 -26.46 3.11 10.29
CA ASP A 85 -27.84 2.66 10.11
C ASP A 85 -28.17 2.27 8.66
N TYR A 86 -27.48 2.86 7.70
CA TYR A 86 -27.72 2.61 6.28
C TYR A 86 -26.95 1.42 5.72
N ILE A 87 -25.81 1.02 6.35
CA ILE A 87 -24.92 -0.03 5.85
C ILE A 87 -25.20 -1.42 6.45
N ARG A 88 -26.18 -1.56 7.33
CA ARG A 88 -26.51 -2.85 8.01
C ARG A 88 -26.82 -3.98 7.04
N ASP A 89 -27.52 -3.66 5.97
CA ASP A 89 -27.91 -4.63 4.95
C ASP A 89 -26.92 -4.72 3.79
N TYR A 90 -25.80 -3.96 3.88
CA TYR A 90 -24.79 -3.97 2.84
C TYR A 90 -23.77 -5.09 3.05
N CYS A 91 -23.34 -5.64 1.92
CA CYS A 91 -22.14 -6.46 1.80
C CYS A 91 -20.94 -5.56 1.42
N LEU A 92 -20.01 -5.40 2.33
CA LEU A 92 -18.75 -4.71 2.07
C LEU A 92 -17.78 -5.65 1.33
N ILE A 93 -17.26 -5.21 0.19
CA ILE A 93 -16.15 -5.87 -0.49
C ILE A 93 -14.95 -4.92 -0.51
N LEU A 94 -13.97 -5.21 0.32
CA LEU A 94 -12.74 -4.43 0.45
C LEU A 94 -11.65 -5.08 -0.41
N ASP A 95 -11.38 -4.49 -1.57
CA ASP A 95 -10.32 -4.96 -2.47
C ASP A 95 -8.98 -4.40 -2.02
N GLU A 96 -8.03 -5.27 -1.74
CA GLU A 96 -6.76 -5.03 -1.09
C GLU A 96 -6.90 -4.58 0.39
N GLU A 97 -5.79 -4.59 1.12
CA GLU A 97 -5.72 -4.19 2.53
C GLU A 97 -5.98 -2.69 2.71
N LEU A 98 -6.92 -2.33 3.57
CA LEU A 98 -7.11 -0.97 4.05
C LEU A 98 -6.06 -0.62 5.11
N SER A 99 -5.49 0.57 5.03
CA SER A 99 -4.69 1.13 6.13
C SER A 99 -5.64 1.58 7.24
N THR A 100 -5.72 0.80 8.31
CA THR A 100 -6.62 1.03 9.44
C THR A 100 -5.95 1.78 10.59
N ILE A 101 -4.62 1.85 10.61
CA ILE A 101 -3.84 2.60 11.60
C ILE A 101 -2.74 3.33 10.84
N GLU A 102 -2.64 4.66 11.03
CA GLU A 102 -1.64 5.50 10.38
C GLU A 102 -1.01 6.49 11.38
N PRO A 103 0.33 6.71 11.32
CA PRO A 103 0.95 7.76 12.13
C PRO A 103 0.39 9.13 11.74
N HIS A 104 -0.06 9.90 12.71
CA HIS A 104 -0.43 11.31 12.51
C HIS A 104 0.78 12.22 12.74
N LYS A 105 1.03 13.12 11.78
CA LYS A 105 2.19 14.03 11.87
C LYS A 105 1.82 15.25 12.71
N VAL A 106 2.23 15.23 13.94
CA VAL A 106 2.26 16.37 14.87
C VAL A 106 3.63 16.39 15.54
N THR A 107 4.17 17.58 15.81
CA THR A 107 5.40 17.69 16.60
C THR A 107 5.07 17.65 18.09
N LEU A 108 6.03 17.21 18.91
CA LEU A 108 5.87 17.23 20.38
C LEU A 108 5.53 18.63 20.89
N ASN A 109 6.27 19.61 20.41
CA ASN A 109 6.10 21.01 20.79
C ASN A 109 4.69 21.53 20.41
N ASP A 110 4.16 21.16 19.22
CA ASP A 110 2.80 21.55 18.82
C ASP A 110 1.74 20.89 19.73
N LEU A 111 1.96 19.63 20.11
CA LEU A 111 1.06 18.91 21.00
C LEU A 111 1.03 19.56 22.40
N GLU A 112 2.20 19.85 22.94
CA GLU A 112 2.36 20.55 24.24
C GLU A 112 1.70 21.94 24.19
N ILE A 113 1.94 22.73 23.15
CA ILE A 113 1.31 24.07 22.99
C ILE A 113 -0.21 23.94 22.91
N MET A 114 -0.75 22.98 22.14
CA MET A 114 -2.20 22.79 22.06
C MET A 114 -2.82 22.41 23.40
N GLN A 115 -2.11 21.64 24.23
CA GLN A 115 -2.57 21.29 25.58
C GLN A 115 -2.47 22.48 26.56
N GLU A 116 -1.34 23.20 26.56
CA GLU A 116 -1.13 24.40 27.39
C GLU A 116 -2.13 25.53 27.08
N GLN A 117 -2.54 25.65 25.82
CA GLN A 117 -3.55 26.61 25.38
C GLN A 117 -5.00 26.11 25.57
N GLU A 118 -5.20 24.99 26.24
CA GLU A 118 -6.51 24.37 26.46
C GLU A 118 -7.30 24.12 25.15
N LEU A 119 -6.60 23.91 24.05
CA LEU A 119 -7.21 23.55 22.76
C LEU A 119 -7.45 22.05 22.65
N LEU A 120 -6.60 21.24 23.29
CA LEU A 120 -6.56 19.80 23.20
C LEU A 120 -6.48 19.16 24.58
N GLN A 121 -7.29 18.13 24.79
CA GLN A 121 -7.19 17.21 25.92
C GLN A 121 -6.95 15.79 25.41
N ILE A 122 -6.23 14.99 26.21
CA ILE A 122 -6.05 13.56 25.98
C ILE A 122 -6.84 12.82 27.04
N ASP A 123 -7.76 11.97 26.62
CA ASP A 123 -8.52 11.12 27.53
C ASP A 123 -7.56 10.16 28.25
N PRO A 124 -7.57 10.10 29.58
CA PRO A 124 -6.60 9.31 30.33
C PRO A 124 -6.73 7.80 30.17
N ASP A 125 -7.94 7.32 29.86
CA ASP A 125 -8.24 5.89 29.75
C ASP A 125 -8.09 5.39 28.32
N THR A 126 -8.72 6.04 27.36
CA THR A 126 -8.74 5.66 25.93
C THR A 126 -7.54 6.17 25.17
N LYS A 127 -6.84 7.21 25.70
CA LYS A 127 -5.78 7.95 24.99
C LYS A 127 -6.25 8.67 23.74
N GLN A 128 -7.56 8.83 23.57
CA GLN A 128 -8.15 9.59 22.48
C GLN A 128 -7.90 11.08 22.64
N LEU A 129 -7.61 11.77 21.55
CA LEU A 129 -7.48 13.22 21.52
C LEU A 129 -8.87 13.86 21.45
N ILE A 130 -9.13 14.85 22.31
CA ILE A 130 -10.39 15.59 22.38
C ILE A 130 -10.09 17.07 22.14
N TRP A 131 -10.77 17.67 21.16
CA TRP A 131 -10.66 19.09 20.86
C TRP A 131 -11.64 19.90 21.69
N LEU A 132 -11.15 20.94 22.38
CA LEU A 132 -11.94 21.69 23.36
C LEU A 132 -12.53 23.01 22.84
N ASN A 133 -12.00 23.57 21.72
CA ASN A 133 -12.40 24.88 21.23
C ASN A 133 -12.92 24.82 19.78
N ASP A 134 -14.24 24.73 19.62
CA ASP A 134 -14.89 24.62 18.32
C ASP A 134 -14.77 25.86 17.43
N SER A 135 -14.52 27.02 18.02
CA SER A 135 -14.40 28.31 17.29
C SER A 135 -12.98 28.62 16.84
N TYR A 136 -12.01 27.72 17.09
CA TYR A 136 -10.61 27.96 16.73
C TYR A 136 -10.39 28.17 15.23
N LYS A 137 -9.64 29.23 14.87
CA LYS A 137 -9.36 29.63 13.48
C LYS A 137 -7.87 29.77 13.18
N GLY A 138 -6.97 29.32 14.06
CA GLY A 138 -5.53 29.47 13.92
C GLY A 138 -4.85 28.37 13.11
N ASP A 139 -3.53 28.27 13.28
CA ASP A 139 -2.64 27.41 12.50
C ASP A 139 -2.86 25.89 12.74
N TYR A 140 -3.45 25.52 13.89
CA TYR A 140 -3.76 24.11 14.23
C TYR A 140 -5.09 23.60 13.65
N LYS A 141 -5.74 24.36 12.74
CA LYS A 141 -7.02 23.96 12.14
C LYS A 141 -7.00 22.54 11.57
N ARG A 142 -5.91 22.13 10.93
CA ARG A 142 -5.76 20.77 10.38
C ARG A 142 -5.79 19.70 11.48
N HIS A 143 -5.16 19.96 12.61
CA HIS A 143 -5.18 19.04 13.76
C HIS A 143 -6.57 19.02 14.42
N MET A 144 -7.20 20.19 14.57
CA MET A 144 -8.58 20.30 15.03
C MET A 144 -9.54 19.44 14.19
N GLU A 145 -9.48 19.55 12.88
CA GLU A 145 -10.34 18.78 11.97
C GLU A 145 -10.10 17.26 12.09
N ALA A 146 -8.86 16.84 12.31
CA ALA A 146 -8.53 15.43 12.51
C ALA A 146 -8.99 14.92 13.88
N VAL A 147 -8.82 15.71 14.93
CA VAL A 147 -9.26 15.37 16.31
C VAL A 147 -10.78 15.31 16.39
N LYS A 148 -11.49 16.27 15.79
CA LYS A 148 -12.96 16.31 15.77
C LYS A 148 -13.61 15.10 15.09
N ARG A 149 -12.87 14.42 14.22
CA ARG A 149 -13.30 13.14 13.65
C ARG A 149 -13.19 11.97 14.62
N GLN A 150 -12.70 12.21 15.84
CA GLN A 150 -12.54 11.24 16.92
C GLN A 150 -11.63 10.04 16.60
N ASP A 151 -10.70 10.21 15.66
CA ASP A 151 -9.88 9.13 15.12
C ASP A 151 -8.44 9.16 15.61
N LEU A 152 -8.03 10.16 16.40
CA LEU A 152 -6.67 10.35 16.83
C LEU A 152 -6.46 9.88 18.26
N PHE A 153 -5.38 9.13 18.46
CA PHE A 153 -5.00 8.54 19.73
C PHE A 153 -3.52 8.84 20.02
N GLU A 154 -3.22 9.06 21.29
CA GLU A 154 -1.85 9.16 21.76
C GLU A 154 -1.29 7.78 22.10
N LEU A 155 -0.04 7.54 21.70
CA LEU A 155 0.80 6.47 22.19
C LEU A 155 1.82 7.01 23.21
N ALA A 156 2.42 6.14 24.01
CA ALA A 156 3.52 6.50 24.89
C ALA A 156 4.58 7.33 24.14
N GLN A 157 5.15 8.37 24.82
CA GLN A 157 6.11 9.33 24.25
C GLN A 157 5.52 10.35 23.25
N ASN A 158 4.26 10.75 23.46
CA ASN A 158 3.59 11.80 22.67
C ASN A 158 3.55 11.53 21.15
N GLN A 159 3.48 10.29 20.77
CA GLN A 159 3.26 9.90 19.37
C GLN A 159 1.77 9.77 19.11
N VAL A 160 1.27 10.42 18.06
CA VAL A 160 -0.14 10.40 17.69
C VAL A 160 -0.34 9.55 16.45
N PHE A 161 -1.37 8.74 16.46
CA PHE A 161 -1.79 7.95 15.32
C PHE A 161 -3.30 8.08 15.08
N TRP A 162 -3.67 7.91 13.84
CA TRP A 162 -5.05 7.77 13.40
C TRP A 162 -5.42 6.28 13.39
N MET A 163 -6.63 5.97 13.86
CA MET A 163 -7.18 4.62 13.79
C MET A 163 -8.60 4.68 13.24
N PHE A 164 -8.90 3.81 12.27
CA PHE A 164 -10.24 3.70 11.71
C PHE A 164 -11.23 3.21 12.77
N ASP A 165 -12.45 3.72 12.74
CA ASP A 165 -13.50 3.30 13.68
C ASP A 165 -13.94 1.85 13.38
N ALA A 166 -13.75 0.97 14.36
CA ALA A 166 -14.07 -0.44 14.24
C ALA A 166 -15.58 -0.72 14.16
N GLU A 167 -16.41 0.16 14.71
CA GLU A 167 -17.87 0.00 14.70
C GLU A 167 -18.40 0.10 13.27
N VAL A 168 -17.73 0.84 12.38
CA VAL A 168 -18.07 0.86 10.95
C VAL A 168 -17.95 -0.54 10.33
N PHE A 169 -16.89 -1.30 10.63
CA PHE A 169 -16.79 -2.69 10.13
C PHE A 169 -17.87 -3.61 10.70
N LYS A 170 -18.20 -3.43 11.99
CA LYS A 170 -19.21 -4.24 12.68
C LYS A 170 -20.65 -3.94 12.22
N ALA A 171 -20.86 -2.74 11.67
CA ALA A 171 -22.17 -2.32 11.19
C ALA A 171 -22.60 -3.01 9.89
N PHE A 172 -21.66 -3.51 9.06
CA PHE A 172 -21.99 -4.20 7.82
C PHE A 172 -22.58 -5.59 8.08
N GLY A 173 -23.60 -5.96 7.30
CA GLY A 173 -24.20 -7.30 7.36
C GLY A 173 -23.23 -8.41 6.96
N ARG A 174 -22.34 -8.12 6.03
CA ARG A 174 -21.25 -9.03 5.59
C ARG A 174 -20.03 -8.24 5.11
N VAL A 175 -18.83 -8.78 5.38
CA VAL A 175 -17.58 -8.16 4.96
C VAL A 175 -16.67 -9.19 4.30
N PHE A 176 -16.23 -8.92 3.07
CA PHE A 176 -15.16 -9.64 2.40
C PHE A 176 -13.93 -8.75 2.25
N ILE A 177 -12.78 -9.23 2.72
CA ILE A 177 -11.49 -8.54 2.59
C ILE A 177 -10.59 -9.35 1.66
N LEU A 178 -10.30 -8.80 0.49
CA LEU A 178 -9.55 -9.47 -0.58
C LEU A 178 -8.05 -9.19 -0.46
N THR A 179 -7.39 -9.73 0.55
CA THR A 179 -5.97 -9.49 0.81
C THR A 179 -5.08 -10.69 0.52
N TYR A 180 -3.77 -10.50 0.63
CA TYR A 180 -2.74 -11.54 0.50
C TYR A 180 -1.79 -11.48 1.70
N LEU A 181 -1.43 -12.65 2.26
CA LEU A 181 -0.63 -12.76 3.49
C LEU A 181 -1.22 -11.92 4.63
N SER A 182 -2.47 -12.23 4.97
CA SER A 182 -3.22 -11.53 6.02
C SER A 182 -2.48 -11.48 7.36
N ASP A 183 -1.78 -12.56 7.74
CA ASP A 183 -1.09 -12.66 9.03
C ASP A 183 0.06 -11.65 9.22
N GLY A 184 0.60 -11.10 8.12
CA GLY A 184 1.59 -10.02 8.16
C GLY A 184 1.00 -8.60 8.02
N CYS A 185 -0.32 -8.48 7.97
CA CYS A 185 -1.02 -7.22 7.74
C CYS A 185 -1.35 -6.50 9.06
N VAL A 186 -1.24 -5.17 9.05
CA VAL A 186 -1.71 -4.31 10.15
C VAL A 186 -3.22 -4.49 10.37
N LEU A 187 -3.98 -4.68 9.28
CA LEU A 187 -5.42 -4.90 9.32
C LEU A 187 -5.81 -6.12 10.17
N THR A 188 -5.10 -7.24 10.08
CA THR A 188 -5.40 -8.44 10.89
C THR A 188 -5.20 -8.17 12.39
N SER A 189 -4.11 -7.50 12.76
CA SER A 189 -3.88 -7.08 14.14
C SER A 189 -4.96 -6.10 14.62
N TYR A 190 -5.37 -5.16 13.76
CA TYR A 190 -6.47 -4.23 14.05
C TYR A 190 -7.81 -4.96 14.29
N LEU A 191 -8.17 -5.95 13.46
CA LEU A 191 -9.39 -6.74 13.66
C LEU A 191 -9.38 -7.49 15.00
N ASN A 192 -8.23 -8.06 15.35
CA ASN A 192 -8.04 -8.79 16.62
C ASN A 192 -8.16 -7.86 17.85
N ILE A 193 -7.53 -6.68 17.81
CA ILE A 193 -7.61 -5.69 18.91
C ILE A 193 -9.05 -5.24 19.14
N ASN A 194 -9.83 -5.08 18.06
CA ASN A 194 -11.22 -4.66 18.12
C ASN A 194 -12.21 -5.82 18.27
N HIS A 195 -11.72 -7.05 18.54
CA HIS A 195 -12.52 -8.26 18.75
C HIS A 195 -13.46 -8.59 17.58
N ILE A 196 -13.08 -8.21 16.34
CA ILE A 196 -13.82 -8.54 15.13
C ILE A 196 -13.45 -9.96 14.70
N LYS A 197 -14.40 -10.88 14.77
CA LYS A 197 -14.20 -12.26 14.33
C LYS A 197 -14.17 -12.35 12.81
N TYR A 198 -13.25 -13.14 12.28
CA TYR A 198 -13.15 -13.38 10.85
C TYR A 198 -12.83 -14.84 10.56
N GLY A 199 -13.16 -15.29 9.34
CA GLY A 199 -12.81 -16.59 8.80
C GLY A 199 -12.01 -16.45 7.50
N TYR A 200 -11.37 -17.53 7.10
CA TYR A 200 -10.60 -17.56 5.86
C TYR A 200 -11.42 -18.15 4.73
N TYR A 201 -11.25 -17.55 3.56
CA TYR A 201 -11.78 -18.04 2.30
C TYR A 201 -10.67 -18.16 1.28
N HIS A 202 -10.76 -19.11 0.38
CA HIS A 202 -9.90 -19.22 -0.80
C HIS A 202 -10.73 -19.12 -2.07
N VAL A 203 -10.08 -18.85 -3.19
CA VAL A 203 -10.73 -18.85 -4.50
C VAL A 203 -10.56 -20.21 -5.14
N GLU A 204 -11.66 -20.81 -5.60
CA GLU A 204 -11.71 -22.03 -6.36
C GLU A 204 -12.20 -21.74 -7.80
N GLN A 205 -11.60 -22.42 -8.79
CA GLN A 205 -12.06 -22.38 -10.15
C GLN A 205 -13.19 -23.39 -10.32
N THR A 206 -14.34 -22.96 -10.82
CA THR A 206 -15.50 -23.79 -11.11
C THR A 206 -15.90 -23.64 -12.59
N ASP A 207 -16.87 -24.42 -13.05
CA ASP A 207 -17.40 -24.32 -14.42
C ASP A 207 -18.05 -22.95 -14.69
N THR A 208 -18.55 -22.28 -13.62
CA THR A 208 -19.17 -20.95 -13.69
C THR A 208 -18.21 -19.80 -13.37
N GLY A 209 -16.91 -20.06 -13.29
CA GLY A 209 -15.88 -19.06 -13.01
C GLY A 209 -15.22 -19.23 -11.64
N HIS A 210 -14.71 -18.16 -11.07
CA HIS A 210 -14.02 -18.14 -9.78
C HIS A 210 -15.01 -17.91 -8.65
N GLN A 211 -14.96 -18.71 -7.59
CA GLN A 211 -15.86 -18.59 -6.44
C GLN A 211 -15.10 -18.58 -5.12
N PHE A 212 -15.68 -17.93 -4.09
CA PHE A 212 -15.20 -18.03 -2.72
C PHE A 212 -15.62 -19.35 -2.10
N LYS A 213 -14.66 -20.05 -1.49
CA LYS A 213 -14.89 -21.24 -0.71
C LYS A 213 -14.32 -21.09 0.68
N GLU A 214 -15.11 -21.43 1.68
CA GLU A 214 -14.68 -21.33 3.08
C GLU A 214 -13.48 -22.23 3.37
N GLY A 215 -12.59 -21.75 4.24
CA GLY A 215 -11.40 -22.43 4.69
C GLY A 215 -10.11 -21.88 4.08
N PHE A 216 -9.02 -22.14 4.77
CA PHE A 216 -7.68 -21.79 4.31
C PHE A 216 -7.14 -22.84 3.36
N ARG A 217 -6.64 -22.42 2.21
CA ARG A 217 -5.95 -23.28 1.26
C ARG A 217 -4.47 -22.91 1.18
N PRO A 218 -3.58 -23.72 1.72
CA PRO A 218 -2.15 -23.44 1.62
C PRO A 218 -1.67 -23.54 0.17
N THR A 219 -0.67 -22.74 -0.18
CA THR A 219 0.00 -22.85 -1.50
C THR A 219 0.63 -24.23 -1.63
N THR A 220 0.29 -24.95 -2.69
CA THR A 220 0.81 -26.32 -2.91
C THR A 220 2.32 -26.32 -3.18
N SER A 221 2.98 -27.47 -3.01
CA SER A 221 4.40 -27.63 -3.30
C SER A 221 4.71 -27.33 -4.77
N GLU A 222 3.84 -27.77 -5.69
CA GLU A 222 3.97 -27.52 -7.12
C GLU A 222 3.85 -26.03 -7.45
N GLN A 223 2.90 -25.31 -6.84
CA GLN A 223 2.75 -23.86 -7.02
C GLN A 223 3.99 -23.12 -6.48
N LYS A 224 4.54 -23.55 -5.34
CA LYS A 224 5.79 -22.99 -4.79
C LYS A 224 6.97 -23.24 -5.73
N GLN A 225 7.11 -24.46 -6.26
CA GLN A 225 8.17 -24.81 -7.22
C GLN A 225 8.02 -24.02 -8.52
N ARG A 226 6.81 -23.86 -9.04
CA ARG A 226 6.54 -23.04 -10.23
C ARG A 226 6.99 -21.58 -10.01
N ILE A 227 6.58 -20.96 -8.91
CA ILE A 227 7.00 -19.59 -8.59
C ILE A 227 8.52 -19.52 -8.44
N LYS A 228 9.14 -20.48 -7.76
CA LYS A 228 10.58 -20.56 -7.58
C LYS A 228 11.33 -20.68 -8.90
N SER A 229 10.81 -21.43 -9.87
CA SER A 229 11.43 -21.56 -11.20
C SER A 229 11.32 -20.28 -12.05
N LEU A 230 10.34 -19.44 -11.77
CA LEU A 230 10.14 -18.17 -12.47
C LEU A 230 10.91 -17.00 -11.84
N LEU A 231 11.27 -17.10 -10.56
CA LEU A 231 11.92 -16.02 -9.82
C LEU A 231 13.44 -16.24 -9.74
N ASN A 232 14.20 -15.49 -10.53
CA ASN A 232 15.65 -15.55 -10.54
C ASN A 232 16.23 -14.39 -9.73
N ILE A 233 16.66 -14.65 -8.51
CA ILE A 233 17.29 -13.65 -7.63
C ILE A 233 18.78 -13.60 -7.92
N TYR A 234 19.32 -12.38 -8.08
CA TYR A 234 20.74 -12.19 -8.28
C TYR A 234 21.54 -12.47 -7.01
N GLU A 235 22.51 -13.36 -7.11
CA GLU A 235 23.50 -13.62 -6.06
C GLU A 235 24.89 -13.25 -6.55
N GLY A 236 25.49 -12.21 -5.95
CA GLY A 236 26.80 -11.75 -6.35
C GLY A 236 27.25 -10.48 -5.62
N PRO A 237 28.48 -9.98 -5.94
CA PRO A 237 29.14 -8.90 -5.20
C PRO A 237 28.40 -7.56 -5.23
N LEU A 238 27.50 -7.33 -6.21
CA LEU A 238 26.70 -6.10 -6.26
C LEU A 238 25.72 -5.99 -5.09
N ASN A 239 25.39 -7.11 -4.41
CA ASN A 239 24.51 -7.11 -3.26
C ASN A 239 25.12 -6.49 -1.99
N THR A 240 26.45 -6.37 -1.91
CA THR A 240 27.13 -5.94 -0.68
C THR A 240 28.15 -4.83 -0.86
N ASN A 241 28.71 -4.63 -2.05
CA ASN A 241 29.82 -3.70 -2.29
C ASN A 241 29.49 -2.21 -2.10
N TYR A 242 28.23 -1.86 -1.90
CA TYR A 242 27.76 -0.52 -1.53
C TYR A 242 27.78 -0.28 -0.01
N LEU A 243 27.94 -1.34 0.79
CA LEU A 243 28.00 -1.26 2.25
C LEU A 243 29.40 -0.79 2.69
N THR A 244 29.43 -0.03 3.77
CA THR A 244 30.68 0.34 4.42
C THR A 244 31.25 -0.85 5.21
N LYS A 245 32.56 -0.83 5.51
CA LYS A 245 33.19 -1.86 6.37
C LYS A 245 32.46 -2.04 7.71
N LYS A 246 31.99 -0.92 8.31
CA LYS A 246 31.24 -0.93 9.57
C LYS A 246 29.87 -1.62 9.44
N GLU A 247 29.24 -1.54 8.29
CA GLU A 247 27.97 -2.21 8.00
C GLU A 247 28.19 -3.70 7.70
N LEU A 248 29.22 -4.04 6.93
CA LEU A 248 29.60 -5.43 6.65
C LEU A 248 30.01 -6.22 7.89
N ASN A 249 30.65 -5.56 8.87
CA ASN A 249 31.08 -6.19 10.12
C ASN A 249 29.97 -6.34 11.17
N SER A 250 28.71 -6.07 10.84
CA SER A 250 27.57 -6.17 11.75
C SER A 250 26.34 -6.63 11.00
N THR A 251 25.87 -7.84 11.28
CA THR A 251 24.64 -8.40 10.67
C THR A 251 23.46 -7.44 10.83
N ALA A 252 23.22 -6.93 12.02
CA ALA A 252 22.10 -6.01 12.27
C ALA A 252 22.18 -4.71 11.43
N LYS A 253 23.42 -4.21 11.16
CA LYS A 253 23.58 -3.03 10.30
C LYS A 253 23.43 -3.36 8.82
N ALA A 254 23.90 -4.53 8.39
CA ALA A 254 23.69 -5.03 7.04
C ALA A 254 22.20 -5.27 6.77
N ASP A 255 21.51 -5.88 7.71
CA ASP A 255 20.07 -6.16 7.61
C ASP A 255 19.21 -4.88 7.65
N SER A 256 19.65 -3.86 8.36
CA SER A 256 18.98 -2.53 8.37
C SER A 256 19.31 -1.68 7.14
N ALA A 257 20.26 -2.09 6.30
CA ALA A 257 20.59 -1.37 5.07
C ALA A 257 19.38 -1.25 4.15
N LEU A 258 19.33 -0.17 3.38
CA LEU A 258 18.23 0.20 2.49
C LEU A 258 16.92 0.54 3.19
N SER A 259 16.88 0.57 4.53
CA SER A 259 15.74 1.12 5.28
C SER A 259 15.66 2.65 5.12
N LYS A 260 14.52 3.24 5.48
CA LYS A 260 14.34 4.69 5.44
C LYS A 260 15.40 5.41 6.28
N SER A 261 15.64 4.94 7.52
CA SER A 261 16.67 5.49 8.41
C SER A 261 18.09 5.34 7.83
N TRP A 262 18.37 4.24 7.15
CA TRP A 262 19.65 4.06 6.45
C TRP A 262 19.86 5.14 5.38
N PHE A 263 18.85 5.40 4.53
CA PHE A 263 18.92 6.47 3.52
C PHE A 263 19.04 7.86 4.18
N ASP A 264 18.32 8.12 5.25
CA ASP A 264 18.36 9.39 5.99
C ASP A 264 19.74 9.63 6.62
N SER A 265 20.42 8.57 7.09
CA SER A 265 21.76 8.65 7.64
C SER A 265 22.84 9.01 6.60
N LYS A 266 22.59 8.81 5.30
CA LYS A 266 23.53 9.05 4.20
C LYS A 266 23.58 10.53 3.75
N LYS A 267 23.57 11.47 4.70
CA LYS A 267 23.65 12.92 4.43
C LYS A 267 25.08 13.42 4.25
N SER A 268 26.09 12.77 4.86
CA SER A 268 27.49 13.17 4.75
C SER A 268 28.09 12.85 3.35
N LYS A 269 29.18 13.55 2.99
CA LYS A 269 29.87 13.37 1.70
C LYS A 269 30.38 11.93 1.50
N ILE A 270 30.88 11.30 2.57
CA ILE A 270 31.37 9.90 2.55
C ILE A 270 30.20 8.93 2.38
N ALA A 271 29.12 9.15 3.07
CA ALA A 271 27.95 8.29 3.04
C ALA A 271 27.17 8.37 1.70
N LYS A 272 27.24 9.48 0.99
CA LYS A 272 26.71 9.62 -0.38
C LYS A 272 27.33 8.64 -1.36
N LYS A 273 28.59 8.20 -1.12
CA LYS A 273 29.26 7.19 -1.95
C LYS A 273 28.56 5.84 -1.93
N SER A 274 27.97 5.44 -0.81
CA SER A 274 27.18 4.19 -0.73
C SER A 274 25.95 4.23 -1.64
N ILE A 275 25.24 5.36 -1.67
CA ILE A 275 24.07 5.52 -2.55
C ILE A 275 24.49 5.56 -4.03
N GLU A 276 25.58 6.25 -4.36
CA GLU A 276 26.11 6.28 -5.72
C GLU A 276 26.59 4.90 -6.16
N GLN A 277 27.27 4.14 -5.28
CA GLN A 277 27.66 2.76 -5.55
C GLN A 277 26.44 1.86 -5.78
N LEU A 278 25.41 1.97 -4.94
CA LEU A 278 24.16 1.21 -5.11
C LEU A 278 23.47 1.52 -6.46
N LYS A 279 23.48 2.79 -6.86
CA LYS A 279 23.00 3.23 -8.18
C LYS A 279 23.81 2.60 -9.31
N ASN A 280 25.15 2.64 -9.20
CA ASN A 280 26.04 2.03 -10.19
C ASN A 280 25.85 0.51 -10.26
N ASN A 281 25.60 -0.15 -9.13
CA ASN A 281 25.28 -1.57 -9.08
C ASN A 281 24.00 -1.90 -9.83
N ALA A 282 22.92 -1.12 -9.63
CA ALA A 282 21.68 -1.30 -10.35
C ALA A 282 21.86 -1.12 -11.87
N VAL A 283 22.65 -0.10 -12.29
CA VAL A 283 23.00 0.12 -13.70
C VAL A 283 23.80 -1.05 -14.26
N ASN A 284 24.80 -1.53 -13.51
CA ASN A 284 25.63 -2.67 -13.89
C ASN A 284 24.78 -3.93 -14.06
N TYR A 285 23.90 -4.21 -13.08
CA TYR A 285 22.99 -5.34 -13.17
C TYR A 285 22.11 -5.29 -14.43
N ILE A 286 21.48 -4.15 -14.72
CA ILE A 286 20.63 -3.98 -15.90
C ILE A 286 21.44 -4.15 -17.20
N SER A 287 22.56 -3.40 -17.33
CA SER A 287 23.25 -3.24 -18.60
C SER A 287 24.21 -4.37 -18.92
N HIS A 288 24.93 -4.90 -17.91
CA HIS A 288 26.00 -5.87 -18.12
C HIS A 288 25.62 -7.29 -17.73
N ILE A 289 24.86 -7.46 -16.64
CA ILE A 289 24.46 -8.80 -16.21
C ILE A 289 23.22 -9.26 -16.99
N ARG A 290 22.25 -8.36 -17.19
CA ARG A 290 21.01 -8.71 -17.92
C ARG A 290 20.98 -8.31 -19.38
N GLY A 291 21.86 -7.39 -19.81
CA GLY A 291 21.84 -6.87 -21.19
C GLY A 291 20.53 -6.16 -21.54
N ALA A 292 19.80 -5.66 -20.52
CA ALA A 292 18.45 -5.12 -20.66
C ALA A 292 18.45 -3.60 -20.86
N TYR A 293 17.34 -3.09 -21.36
CA TYR A 293 17.07 -1.67 -21.51
C TYR A 293 16.21 -1.16 -20.36
N LYS A 294 16.26 0.15 -20.07
CA LYS A 294 15.48 0.79 -19.01
C LYS A 294 13.99 0.52 -19.10
N ASN A 295 13.43 0.43 -20.29
CA ASN A 295 11.99 0.17 -20.53
C ASN A 295 11.57 -1.28 -20.26
N GLU A 296 12.52 -2.22 -20.15
CA GLU A 296 12.26 -3.62 -19.77
C GLU A 296 12.30 -3.83 -18.27
N CYS A 297 12.73 -2.80 -17.53
CA CYS A 297 12.89 -2.85 -16.09
C CYS A 297 11.66 -2.30 -15.37
N LEU A 298 11.37 -2.88 -14.20
CA LEU A 298 10.53 -2.30 -13.15
C LEU A 298 11.42 -2.06 -11.94
N TRP A 299 11.34 -0.87 -11.33
CA TRP A 299 12.19 -0.55 -10.19
C TRP A 299 11.45 0.17 -9.07
N SER A 300 11.94 -0.02 -7.86
CA SER A 300 11.40 0.59 -6.64
C SER A 300 12.49 1.06 -5.69
N THR A 301 12.18 2.14 -5.01
CA THR A 301 12.82 2.65 -3.80
C THR A 301 11.83 3.54 -3.07
N PHE A 302 12.18 4.08 -1.90
CA PHE A 302 11.33 5.09 -1.26
C PHE A 302 11.14 6.31 -2.17
N LYS A 303 9.90 6.76 -2.32
CA LYS A 303 9.50 7.83 -3.26
C LYS A 303 10.37 9.10 -3.13
N GLN A 304 10.74 9.47 -1.90
CA GLN A 304 11.58 10.64 -1.62
C GLN A 304 13.03 10.50 -2.11
N TYR A 305 13.52 9.29 -2.35
CA TYR A 305 14.88 9.03 -2.85
C TYR A 305 14.91 8.60 -4.32
N ALA A 306 13.76 8.45 -4.96
CA ALA A 306 13.68 7.96 -6.34
C ALA A 306 14.54 8.78 -7.32
N ASN A 307 14.59 10.11 -7.16
CA ASN A 307 15.43 10.99 -8.01
C ASN A 307 16.92 10.69 -7.93
N LYS A 308 17.42 10.07 -6.85
CA LYS A 308 18.83 9.70 -6.70
C LYS A 308 19.23 8.50 -7.57
N PHE A 309 18.26 7.66 -7.93
CA PHE A 309 18.46 6.44 -8.70
C PHE A 309 18.06 6.57 -10.16
N ASP A 310 17.40 7.66 -10.54
CA ASP A 310 17.15 7.92 -11.96
C ASP A 310 18.49 8.11 -12.69
N CYS A 311 18.74 7.25 -13.70
CA CYS A 311 20.01 7.24 -14.41
C CYS A 311 19.80 7.54 -15.90
N PRO A 312 20.21 8.74 -16.37
CA PRO A 312 20.13 9.09 -17.77
C PRO A 312 21.06 8.24 -18.68
N ARG A 313 22.06 7.55 -18.09
CA ARG A 313 23.02 6.68 -18.83
C ARG A 313 22.40 5.34 -19.22
N LEU A 314 21.31 4.89 -18.58
CA LEU A 314 20.66 3.66 -18.97
C LEU A 314 20.09 3.79 -20.38
N LYS A 315 20.52 2.90 -21.27
CA LYS A 315 20.00 2.83 -22.63
C LYS A 315 18.49 2.61 -22.59
N TYR A 316 17.78 3.50 -23.23
CA TYR A 316 16.32 3.45 -23.34
C TYR A 316 15.92 3.15 -24.78
N ARG A 317 15.20 2.07 -25.01
CA ARG A 317 14.66 1.73 -26.32
C ARG A 317 13.24 2.34 -26.39
N CYS A 318 13.14 3.54 -26.96
CA CYS A 318 11.85 4.18 -27.19
C CYS A 318 11.44 4.08 -28.67
N ALA A 319 10.27 3.52 -28.94
CA ALA A 319 9.70 3.42 -30.28
C ALA A 319 9.41 4.81 -30.89
N LYS A 320 9.31 5.87 -30.07
CA LYS A 320 9.08 7.25 -30.48
C LYS A 320 10.36 8.08 -30.59
N ARG A 321 11.54 7.46 -30.51
CA ARG A 321 12.82 8.17 -30.63
C ARG A 321 13.06 8.50 -32.10
N ASP A 322 12.99 9.77 -32.47
CA ASP A 322 13.52 10.24 -33.75
C ASP A 322 15.06 10.20 -33.68
N SER A 323 15.65 9.24 -34.39
CA SER A 323 17.09 9.01 -34.42
C SER A 323 17.87 10.14 -35.08
N ARG A 324 17.18 11.11 -35.72
CA ARG A 324 17.79 12.18 -36.51
C ARG A 324 18.05 13.46 -35.71
N LYS A 325 17.49 13.60 -34.51
CA LYS A 325 17.76 14.76 -33.64
C LYS A 325 18.32 14.25 -32.32
N GLY A 326 19.62 14.34 -32.12
CA GLY A 326 20.38 13.84 -30.96
C GLY A 326 19.93 14.31 -29.55
N ASN A 327 18.74 14.81 -29.38
CA ASN A 327 18.20 15.38 -28.16
C ASN A 327 16.81 14.88 -27.87
N GLY A 328 16.69 13.94 -26.94
CA GLY A 328 15.51 13.75 -26.12
C GLY A 328 14.33 12.99 -26.73
N CYS A 329 13.55 12.37 -25.88
CA CYS A 329 12.27 11.74 -26.20
C CYS A 329 11.19 12.82 -26.44
N LEU A 330 10.54 12.80 -27.61
CA LEU A 330 9.45 13.73 -27.96
C LEU A 330 8.17 13.55 -27.12
N GLY A 331 8.12 12.53 -26.25
CA GLY A 331 6.97 12.24 -25.39
C GLY A 331 7.15 12.61 -23.91
N CYS A 332 8.31 13.11 -23.50
CA CYS A 332 8.59 13.50 -22.12
C CYS A 332 8.81 15.01 -22.02
N GLN A 333 7.90 15.74 -21.39
CA GLN A 333 7.98 17.17 -21.20
C GLN A 333 9.09 17.64 -20.24
N SER A 334 9.82 16.74 -19.58
CA SER A 334 10.95 17.09 -18.71
C SER A 334 12.16 16.21 -18.94
N ARG A 335 13.32 16.86 -19.21
CA ARG A 335 14.63 16.20 -19.34
C ARG A 335 15.12 15.54 -18.04
N ASP A 336 14.59 15.92 -16.89
CA ASP A 336 15.20 15.63 -15.58
C ASP A 336 14.52 14.55 -14.75
N SER A 337 13.35 14.04 -15.15
CA SER A 337 12.61 13.09 -14.29
C SER A 337 11.91 11.98 -15.06
N CYS A 338 12.61 11.31 -15.97
CA CYS A 338 12.06 10.11 -16.58
C CYS A 338 12.00 8.97 -15.53
N ARG A 339 11.02 9.04 -14.63
CA ARG A 339 10.66 7.95 -13.70
C ARG A 339 9.99 6.81 -14.45
N VAL A 340 10.49 6.50 -15.65
CA VAL A 340 9.95 5.41 -16.46
C VAL A 340 10.06 4.13 -15.64
N ASN A 341 8.90 3.47 -15.50
CA ASN A 341 8.79 2.18 -14.80
C ASN A 341 9.20 2.23 -13.31
N PHE A 342 9.14 3.40 -12.67
CA PHE A 342 9.16 3.47 -11.22
C PHE A 342 7.79 3.08 -10.67
N LEU A 343 7.79 2.13 -9.73
CA LEU A 343 6.59 1.74 -8.99
C LEU A 343 6.92 1.75 -7.51
N ALA A 344 6.25 2.61 -6.73
CA ALA A 344 6.42 2.62 -5.28
C ALA A 344 6.05 1.25 -4.67
N CYS A 345 6.76 0.83 -3.62
CA CYS A 345 6.56 -0.49 -2.99
C CYS A 345 5.12 -0.71 -2.48
N ASN A 346 4.45 0.35 -2.06
CA ASN A 346 3.08 0.33 -1.57
C ASN A 346 2.03 0.65 -2.65
N CYS A 347 2.41 0.69 -3.92
CA CYS A 347 1.48 0.90 -5.01
C CYS A 347 0.68 -0.38 -5.27
N ARG A 348 -0.65 -0.28 -5.17
CA ARG A 348 -1.59 -1.41 -5.30
C ARG A 348 -2.30 -1.35 -6.66
N ALA A 349 -2.89 -2.46 -7.07
CA ALA A 349 -3.87 -2.59 -8.15
C ALA A 349 -3.44 -2.03 -9.54
N THR A 350 -2.19 -2.25 -10.02
CA THR A 350 -1.79 -1.87 -11.38
C THR A 350 -1.37 -3.05 -12.23
N ASN A 351 -1.85 -3.09 -13.48
CA ASN A 351 -1.49 -4.10 -14.50
C ASN A 351 -0.50 -3.54 -15.54
N LYS A 352 -0.07 -2.29 -15.37
CA LYS A 352 0.73 -1.55 -16.37
C LYS A 352 2.12 -2.17 -16.63
N PHE A 353 2.62 -2.98 -15.70
CA PHE A 353 3.99 -3.48 -15.73
C PHE A 353 4.09 -5.00 -15.96
N LYS A 354 3.03 -5.65 -16.39
CA LYS A 354 2.97 -7.10 -16.62
C LYS A 354 3.92 -7.64 -17.69
N ASP A 355 4.55 -6.76 -18.46
CA ASP A 355 5.57 -7.05 -19.46
C ASP A 355 7.01 -6.95 -18.95
N LYS A 356 7.23 -6.44 -17.71
CA LYS A 356 8.56 -6.18 -17.15
C LYS A 356 9.18 -7.44 -16.57
N THR A 357 10.34 -7.82 -17.10
CA THR A 357 11.06 -9.05 -16.71
C THR A 357 12.27 -8.77 -15.82
N VAL A 358 12.85 -7.56 -15.83
CA VAL A 358 13.99 -7.17 -15.00
C VAL A 358 13.51 -6.29 -13.86
N LEU A 359 13.71 -6.77 -12.64
CA LEU A 359 13.17 -6.15 -11.42
C LEU A 359 14.31 -5.63 -10.54
N ILE A 360 14.20 -4.39 -10.06
CA ILE A 360 15.18 -3.76 -9.20
C ILE A 360 14.49 -3.21 -7.95
N TYR A 361 14.73 -3.84 -6.81
CA TYR A 361 14.10 -3.47 -5.53
C TYR A 361 15.14 -2.93 -4.56
N LEU A 362 15.24 -1.59 -4.47
CA LEU A 362 16.29 -0.87 -3.73
C LEU A 362 15.75 -0.28 -2.43
N LEU A 363 15.03 -1.07 -1.66
CA LEU A 363 14.56 -0.66 -0.35
C LEU A 363 14.38 -1.87 0.57
N ASN A 364 14.35 -1.56 1.86
CA ASN A 364 14.05 -2.50 2.92
C ASN A 364 12.99 -1.85 3.80
N ILE A 365 11.78 -2.40 3.77
CA ILE A 365 10.62 -1.79 4.42
C ILE A 365 10.44 -2.37 5.81
N TYR A 366 10.11 -1.50 6.75
CA TYR A 366 9.70 -1.85 8.10
C TYR A 366 8.32 -1.24 8.37
N PRO A 367 7.49 -1.86 9.18
CA PRO A 367 6.29 -1.19 9.68
C PRO A 367 6.69 0.08 10.47
N SER A 368 5.76 1.01 10.60
CA SER A 368 5.99 2.21 11.42
C SER A 368 6.28 1.81 12.88
N PRO A 369 7.36 2.33 13.50
CA PRO A 369 7.62 2.05 14.92
C PRO A 369 6.41 2.37 15.81
N VAL A 370 5.75 3.51 15.58
CA VAL A 370 4.53 3.92 16.32
C VAL A 370 3.46 2.84 16.25
N ILE A 371 3.19 2.31 15.06
CA ILE A 371 2.18 1.25 14.87
C ILE A 371 2.64 -0.05 15.52
N SER A 372 3.92 -0.43 15.33
CA SER A 372 4.47 -1.67 15.91
C SER A 372 4.41 -1.66 17.43
N ASP A 373 4.77 -0.53 18.06
CA ASP A 373 4.76 -0.37 19.51
C ASP A 373 3.34 -0.41 20.06
N TYR A 374 2.39 0.25 19.39
CA TYR A 374 0.97 0.19 19.75
C TYR A 374 0.41 -1.23 19.69
N LEU A 375 0.63 -1.93 18.57
CA LEU A 375 0.13 -3.28 18.39
C LEU A 375 0.77 -4.27 19.37
N ALA A 376 2.07 -4.13 19.64
CA ALA A 376 2.77 -4.94 20.65
C ALA A 376 2.22 -4.69 22.07
N ALA A 377 1.97 -3.43 22.45
CA ALA A 377 1.36 -3.08 23.74
C ALA A 377 -0.05 -3.65 23.90
N LYS A 378 -0.78 -3.85 22.78
CA LYS A 378 -2.10 -4.51 22.78
C LYS A 378 -2.03 -6.05 22.68
N GLY A 379 -0.84 -6.64 22.68
CA GLY A 379 -0.65 -8.10 22.63
C GLY A 379 -0.65 -8.71 21.21
N TYR A 380 -0.62 -7.88 20.16
CA TYR A 380 -0.63 -8.32 18.76
C TYR A 380 0.59 -7.77 17.98
N PRO A 381 1.82 -8.18 18.35
CA PRO A 381 3.03 -7.66 17.70
C PRO A 381 3.07 -8.03 16.22
N LEU A 382 3.51 -7.09 15.38
CA LEU A 382 3.74 -7.35 13.96
C LEU A 382 5.05 -8.12 13.76
N ASP A 383 5.01 -9.12 12.90
CA ASP A 383 6.21 -9.72 12.34
C ASP A 383 6.72 -8.82 11.19
N ALA A 384 7.81 -8.09 11.48
CA ALA A 384 8.40 -7.17 10.53
C ALA A 384 8.92 -7.85 9.26
N ASP A 385 9.34 -9.12 9.33
CA ASP A 385 9.84 -9.88 8.18
C ASP A 385 8.69 -10.31 7.27
N THR A 386 7.63 -10.86 7.84
CA THR A 386 6.40 -11.18 7.10
C THR A 386 5.77 -9.93 6.47
N TYR A 387 5.74 -8.81 7.21
CA TYR A 387 5.27 -7.52 6.67
C TYR A 387 6.07 -7.10 5.44
N ALA A 388 7.40 -7.12 5.53
CA ALA A 388 8.27 -6.71 4.42
C ALA A 388 8.19 -7.67 3.22
N LEU A 389 8.11 -8.99 3.49
CA LEU A 389 7.93 -10.02 2.47
C LEU A 389 6.59 -9.85 1.74
N ALA A 390 5.50 -9.57 2.46
CA ALA A 390 4.19 -9.31 1.86
C ALA A 390 4.25 -8.14 0.87
N GLN A 391 4.89 -7.03 1.24
CA GLN A 391 5.05 -5.86 0.37
C GLN A 391 5.93 -6.18 -0.86
N LEU A 392 7.04 -6.89 -0.68
CA LEU A 392 7.93 -7.32 -1.78
C LEU A 392 7.19 -8.23 -2.77
N LEU A 393 6.50 -9.25 -2.28
CA LEU A 393 5.75 -10.19 -3.13
C LEU A 393 4.63 -9.48 -3.88
N GLN A 394 3.89 -8.59 -3.23
CA GLN A 394 2.85 -7.80 -3.90
C GLN A 394 3.43 -6.96 -5.03
N TRP A 395 4.62 -6.36 -4.82
CA TRP A 395 5.29 -5.57 -5.84
C TRP A 395 5.82 -6.44 -7.00
N ILE A 396 6.48 -7.57 -6.72
CA ILE A 396 6.97 -8.51 -7.73
C ILE A 396 5.82 -8.96 -8.64
N TRP A 397 4.64 -9.20 -8.05
CA TRP A 397 3.46 -9.69 -8.79
C TRP A 397 2.84 -8.67 -9.75
N ARG A 398 3.35 -7.42 -9.78
CA ARG A 398 2.97 -6.42 -10.80
C ARG A 398 3.75 -6.57 -12.09
N SER A 399 4.75 -7.46 -12.13
CA SER A 399 5.65 -7.72 -13.26
C SER A 399 5.20 -8.90 -14.13
N ALA A 400 6.08 -9.32 -15.02
CA ALA A 400 5.85 -10.42 -15.96
C ALA A 400 5.60 -11.79 -15.29
N ILE A 401 5.94 -11.97 -14.02
CA ILE A 401 5.64 -13.20 -13.27
C ILE A 401 4.14 -13.50 -13.21
N ARG A 402 3.30 -12.46 -13.28
CA ARG A 402 1.84 -12.60 -13.34
C ARG A 402 1.35 -13.28 -14.60
N GLU A 403 2.11 -13.18 -15.69
CA GLU A 403 1.87 -13.82 -16.99
C GLU A 403 2.66 -15.12 -17.13
N ASP A 404 3.07 -15.71 -16.00
CA ASP A 404 3.89 -16.93 -15.93
C ASP A 404 5.23 -16.85 -16.69
N LYS A 405 5.81 -15.65 -16.77
CA LYS A 405 7.11 -15.40 -17.41
C LYS A 405 8.22 -15.28 -16.37
N PRO A 406 9.42 -15.76 -16.68
CA PRO A 406 10.58 -15.61 -15.80
C PRO A 406 10.87 -14.14 -15.53
N VAL A 407 11.18 -13.84 -14.26
CA VAL A 407 11.64 -12.51 -13.83
C VAL A 407 13.01 -12.61 -13.17
N TYR A 408 13.79 -11.55 -13.30
CA TYR A 408 15.17 -11.46 -12.85
C TYR A 408 15.29 -10.30 -11.87
N LEU A 409 15.49 -10.64 -10.60
CA LEU A 409 15.40 -9.70 -9.49
C LEU A 409 16.77 -9.33 -8.95
N TYR A 410 17.10 -8.04 -8.93
CA TYR A 410 18.17 -7.47 -8.13
C TYR A 410 17.58 -7.00 -6.80
N LEU A 411 17.94 -7.73 -5.73
CA LEU A 411 17.46 -7.54 -4.37
C LEU A 411 18.66 -7.47 -3.42
N PRO A 412 19.27 -6.28 -3.25
CA PRO A 412 20.49 -6.17 -2.45
C PRO A 412 20.24 -6.19 -0.93
N SER A 413 19.01 -6.16 -0.44
CA SER A 413 18.71 -6.31 0.98
C SER A 413 18.98 -7.74 1.46
N SER A 414 19.92 -7.93 2.41
CA SER A 414 20.22 -9.22 3.02
C SER A 414 19.00 -9.81 3.75
N ARG A 415 18.22 -8.98 4.41
CA ARG A 415 17.03 -9.37 5.15
C ARG A 415 15.91 -9.95 4.24
N LEU A 416 15.79 -9.45 3.01
CA LEU A 416 14.70 -9.85 2.11
C LEU A 416 15.11 -10.93 1.11
N ARG A 417 16.41 -11.16 0.96
CA ARG A 417 17.02 -12.14 0.06
C ARG A 417 17.19 -13.50 0.74
#